data_f9a91f2e016714687c508af0a2aef7da
#
_entry.id   f9a91f2e016714687c508af0a2aef7da
#
_cell.length_a   1.000
_cell.length_b   1.000
_cell.length_c   1.000
_cell.angle_alpha   90.00
_cell.angle_beta   90.00
_cell.angle_gamma   90.00
#
_symmetry.space_group_name_H-M   'P 1'
#
loop_
_entity.id
_entity.type
_entity.pdbx_description
1 polymer ?
#
loop_
_entity_poly.entity_id
_entity_poly.type
_entity_poly.pdbx_seq_one_letter_code
_entity_poly.pdbx_strand_id
1 'polypeptide(L)' 'MKMDETVYRDLFAELEKYEKKGIDISIDGYRASPLQIVTAYMTKEEGTYMRDYTLSRDGNIEALTFTDIKDPQQAENTP' A
#
# COMPACT_ATOMS: atom_id res chain seq x y z
N MET A 1 -15.58 -6.82 -6.74
CA MET A 1 -16.44 -6.13 -5.78
C MET A 1 -15.73 -4.93 -5.21
N LYS A 2 -16.46 -3.86 -5.12
CA LYS A 2 -15.85 -2.63 -4.63
C LYS A 2 -15.74 -2.62 -3.13
N MET A 3 -14.69 -2.00 -2.65
CA MET A 3 -14.55 -1.81 -1.23
C MET A 3 -15.51 -0.75 -0.75
N ASP A 4 -15.95 -0.94 0.47
CA ASP A 4 -16.80 0.04 1.12
C ASP A 4 -16.04 1.35 1.32
N GLU A 5 -16.75 2.44 1.23
CA GLU A 5 -16.18 3.75 1.49
C GLU A 5 -15.51 3.81 2.85
N THR A 6 -16.09 3.11 3.82
CA THR A 6 -15.52 3.07 5.16
C THR A 6 -14.13 2.47 5.17
N VAL A 7 -13.90 1.46 4.34
CA VAL A 7 -12.60 0.82 4.27
C VAL A 7 -11.54 1.80 3.77
N TYR A 8 -11.89 2.59 2.76
CA TYR A 8 -10.95 3.59 2.26
C TYR A 8 -10.65 4.64 3.30
N ARG A 9 -11.66 5.05 4.04
CA ARG A 9 -11.48 6.04 5.08
C ARG A 9 -10.58 5.52 6.19
N ASP A 10 -10.77 4.25 6.57
CA ASP A 10 -9.93 3.66 7.59
C ASP A 10 -8.49 3.53 7.12
N LEU A 11 -8.32 3.15 5.88
CA LEU A 11 -6.98 3.05 5.29
C LEU A 11 -6.29 4.42 5.31
N PHE A 12 -7.00 5.45 4.91
CA PHE A 12 -6.44 6.79 4.90
C PHE A 12 -6.01 7.21 6.30
N ALA A 13 -6.86 6.97 7.28
CA ALA A 13 -6.54 7.35 8.66
C ALA A 13 -5.32 6.61 9.16
N GLU A 14 -5.21 5.34 8.83
CA GLU A 14 -4.08 4.54 9.25
C GLU A 14 -2.79 5.08 8.64
N LEU A 15 -2.84 5.37 7.35
CA LEU A 15 -1.65 5.87 6.66
C LEU A 15 -1.23 7.23 7.16
N GLU A 16 -2.19 8.07 7.51
CA GLU A 16 -1.87 9.36 8.07
C GLU A 16 -1.14 9.22 9.41
N LYS A 17 -1.54 8.25 10.20
CA LYS A 17 -0.85 8.00 11.46
C LYS A 17 0.61 7.66 11.23
N TYR A 18 0.86 6.78 10.25
CA TYR A 18 2.23 6.40 9.94
C TYR A 18 3.03 7.61 9.47
N GLU A 19 2.42 8.43 8.63
CA GLU A 19 3.12 9.60 8.11
C GLU A 19 3.49 10.57 9.22
N LYS A 20 2.58 10.75 10.17
CA LYS A 20 2.86 11.66 11.28
C LYS A 20 3.99 11.15 12.16
N LYS A 21 4.20 9.85 12.17
CA LYS A 21 5.29 9.26 12.93
C LYS A 21 6.61 9.28 12.18
N GLY A 22 6.61 9.82 10.96
CA GLY A 22 7.83 9.86 10.19
C GLY A 22 8.13 8.59 9.42
N ILE A 23 7.14 7.73 9.29
CA ILE A 23 7.31 6.48 8.56
C ILE A 23 7.13 6.76 7.07
N ASP A 24 8.09 6.33 6.27
CA ASP A 24 8.03 6.52 4.84
C ASP A 24 7.01 5.59 4.21
N ILE A 25 6.21 6.15 3.31
CA ILE A 25 5.21 5.36 2.59
C ILE A 25 5.54 5.44 1.10
N SER A 26 5.54 4.29 0.45
CA SER A 26 5.82 4.24 -0.98
C SER A 26 4.92 3.24 -1.66
N ILE A 27 4.77 3.40 -2.96
CA ILE A 27 4.03 2.47 -3.79
C ILE A 27 4.85 2.21 -5.04
N ASP A 28 5.10 0.94 -5.33
CA ASP A 28 5.92 0.51 -6.47
C ASP A 28 7.26 1.23 -6.53
N GLY A 29 7.83 1.50 -5.36
CA GLY A 29 9.14 2.12 -5.29
C GLY A 29 9.13 3.63 -5.31
N TYR A 30 7.95 4.25 -5.42
CA TYR A 30 7.83 5.70 -5.45
C TYR A 30 7.19 6.19 -4.19
N ARG A 31 7.72 7.24 -3.65
CA ARG A 31 7.16 7.83 -2.45
C ARG A 31 5.74 8.30 -2.72
N ALA A 32 4.86 8.06 -1.79
CA ALA A 32 3.46 8.39 -1.96
C ALA A 32 2.86 8.92 -0.68
N SER A 33 1.87 9.78 -0.82
CA SER A 33 1.13 10.28 0.32
C SER A 33 -0.01 9.33 0.63
N PRO A 34 -0.61 9.43 1.82
CA PRO A 34 -1.77 8.61 2.14
C PRO A 34 -2.87 8.73 1.11
N LEU A 35 -3.12 9.93 0.63
CA LEU A 35 -4.17 10.12 -0.36
C LEU A 35 -3.85 9.41 -1.67
N GLN A 36 -2.59 9.44 -2.06
CA GLN A 36 -2.18 8.75 -3.28
C GLN A 36 -2.39 7.25 -3.17
N ILE A 37 -2.10 6.69 -2.00
CA ILE A 37 -2.30 5.25 -1.79
C ILE A 37 -3.78 4.91 -1.88
N VAL A 38 -4.62 5.68 -1.20
CA VAL A 38 -6.05 5.42 -1.23
C VAL A 38 -6.60 5.55 -2.64
N THR A 39 -6.16 6.57 -3.36
CA THR A 39 -6.61 6.77 -4.73
C THR A 39 -6.21 5.58 -5.60
N ALA A 40 -5.00 5.06 -5.40
CA ALA A 40 -4.54 3.92 -6.17
C ALA A 40 -5.42 2.70 -5.90
N TYR A 41 -5.79 2.48 -4.64
CA TYR A 41 -6.68 1.38 -4.30
C TYR A 41 -8.04 1.53 -4.97
N MET A 42 -8.56 2.76 -4.98
CA MET A 42 -9.89 3.01 -5.53
C MET A 42 -9.92 2.83 -7.04
N THR A 43 -8.81 3.07 -7.70
CA THR A 43 -8.78 3.00 -9.16
C THR A 43 -8.31 1.65 -9.68
N LYS A 44 -7.83 0.79 -8.79
CA LYS A 44 -7.32 -0.52 -9.22
C LYS A 44 -8.49 -1.44 -9.50
N GLU A 45 -8.53 -1.95 -10.71
CA GLU A 45 -9.64 -2.80 -11.13
C GLU A 45 -9.37 -4.28 -10.92
N GLU A 46 -8.11 -4.68 -11.06
CA GLU A 46 -7.74 -6.07 -10.93
C GLU A 46 -6.52 -6.20 -10.06
N GLY A 47 -6.44 -7.31 -9.36
CA GLY A 47 -5.30 -7.56 -8.51
C GLY A 47 -5.43 -6.82 -7.19
N THR A 48 -4.31 -6.68 -6.55
CA THR A 48 -4.28 -6.03 -5.24
C THR A 48 -2.88 -5.50 -5.00
N TYR A 49 -2.71 -4.88 -3.84
CA TYR A 49 -1.39 -4.42 -3.43
C TYR A 49 -0.92 -5.25 -2.26
N MET A 50 0.35 -5.63 -2.29
CA MET A 50 0.98 -6.27 -1.16
C MET A 50 1.57 -5.20 -0.27
N ARG A 51 1.35 -5.33 1.02
CA ARG A 51 1.83 -4.38 2.00
C ARG A 51 3.02 -4.98 2.75
N ASP A 52 4.15 -4.30 2.69
CA ASP A 52 5.36 -4.74 3.37
C ASP A 52 5.83 -3.67 4.33
N TYR A 53 6.35 -4.12 5.46
CA TYR A 53 6.91 -3.21 6.46
C TYR A 53 8.41 -3.41 6.53
N THR A 54 9.12 -2.30 6.64
CA THR A 54 10.54 -2.34 6.93
C THR A 54 10.74 -1.94 8.38
N LEU A 55 11.49 -2.76 9.10
CA LEU A 55 11.70 -2.53 10.53
C LEU A 55 13.07 -1.97 10.78
N SER A 56 13.15 -1.10 11.80
CA SER A 56 14.42 -0.60 12.28
C SER A 56 15.07 -1.65 13.16
N ARG A 57 16.27 -1.36 13.64
CA ARG A 57 16.96 -2.27 14.54
C ARG A 57 16.17 -2.51 15.81
N ASP A 58 15.43 -1.51 16.23
CA ASP A 58 14.66 -1.58 17.46
C ASP A 58 13.35 -2.32 17.28
N GLY A 59 13.04 -2.76 16.06
CA GLY A 59 11.81 -3.45 15.82
C GLY A 59 10.63 -2.53 15.52
N ASN A 60 10.88 -1.25 15.36
CA ASN A 60 9.82 -0.30 15.02
C ASN A 60 9.68 -0.19 13.52
N ILE A 61 8.46 0.10 13.08
CA ILE A 61 8.21 0.26 11.67
C ILE A 61 8.91 1.51 11.17
N GLU A 62 9.71 1.36 10.11
CA GLU A 62 10.49 2.44 9.54
C GLU A 62 9.92 2.89 8.23
N ALA A 63 9.35 1.96 7.46
CA ALA A 63 8.79 2.27 6.17
C ALA A 63 7.67 1.30 5.86
N LEU A 64 6.75 1.75 5.03
CA LEU A 64 5.63 0.95 4.57
C LEU A 64 5.62 1.00 3.05
N THR A 65 5.66 -0.16 2.44
CA THR A 65 5.74 -0.25 0.98
C THR A 65 4.54 -1.01 0.44
N PHE A 66 3.93 -0.44 -0.57
CA PHE A 66 2.85 -1.11 -1.30
C PHE A 66 3.36 -1.53 -2.66
N THR A 67 3.13 -2.78 -3.00
CA THR A 67 3.59 -3.31 -4.28
C THR A 67 2.40 -3.85 -5.05
N ASP A 68 2.29 -3.43 -6.29
CA ASP A 68 1.22 -3.89 -7.16
C ASP A 68 1.42 -5.36 -7.48
N ILE A 69 0.44 -6.18 -7.11
CA ILE A 69 0.49 -7.60 -7.40
C ILE A 69 -0.46 -7.86 -8.54
N LYS A 70 0.10 -8.31 -9.63
CA LYS A 70 -0.70 -8.62 -10.79
C LYS A 70 -1.29 -10.01 -10.67
N ASP A 71 -2.20 -10.31 -11.57
CA ASP A 71 -2.82 -11.61 -11.63
C ASP A 71 -1.75 -12.70 -11.53
N PRO A 72 -1.89 -13.64 -10.59
CA PRO A 72 -0.92 -14.73 -10.48
C PRO A 72 -0.67 -15.47 -11.77
N GLN A 73 -1.69 -15.58 -12.59
CA GLN A 73 -1.53 -16.28 -13.85
C GLN A 73 -0.58 -15.57 -14.78
N GLN A 74 -0.60 -14.25 -14.74
CA GLN A 74 0.33 -13.50 -15.56
C GLN A 74 1.75 -13.71 -15.11
N ALA A 75 1.93 -13.76 -13.81
CA ALA A 75 3.27 -13.95 -13.27
C ALA A 75 3.82 -15.31 -13.67
N GLU A 76 2.96 -16.29 -13.73
CA GLU A 76 3.38 -17.64 -14.04
C GLU A 76 3.60 -17.86 -15.52
N ASN A 77 3.06 -17.02 -16.32
CA ASN A 77 3.14 -17.19 -17.76
C ASN A 77 4.48 -16.84 -18.32
N THR A 78 5.36 -16.43 -17.52
CA THR A 78 6.70 -16.24 -18.02
C THR A 78 7.29 -17.60 -18.25
N PRO A 79 7.55 -17.91 -19.46
CA PRO A 79 8.17 -19.19 -19.79
C PRO A 79 9.58 -19.24 -19.26
#